data_0b192d0a7a404d862a28c0311f4c372c
#
_entry.id   0b192d0a7a404d862a28c0311f4c372c
#
_cell.length_a   1.000
_cell.length_b   1.000
_cell.length_c   1.000
_cell.angle_alpha   90.00
_cell.angle_beta   90.00
_cell.angle_gamma   90.00
#
_symmetry.space_group_name_H-M   'P 1'
#
loop_
_entity.id
_entity.type
_entity.pdbx_description
1 polymer ?
#
loop_
_entity_poly.entity_id
_entity_poly.type
_entity_poly.pdbx_seq_one_letter_code
_entity_poly.pdbx_strand_id
1 'polypeptide(L)'
;EEGTIPTRVTHNDTKINNVMLDRETDKAVCVIDLDTVMPGSILYDFGDMVRTMTSPAAEDEEDLDKTYLRMPMFEAVVKGYLDAVKDFITPQEISKLAFSGLLITLETGIRFLTDYLSGDVYFKIHRPEHNLDRCRTQMALVESIEAQMDEMKAVVDRY
;
A
#
# COMPACT_ATOMS: atom_id res chain seq x y z
N GLU A 1 11.00 -15.47 23.58
CA GLU A 1 11.01 -15.40 22.10
C GLU A 1 10.62 -13.98 21.71
N GLU A 2 11.61 -13.14 21.44
CA GLU A 2 11.36 -11.78 20.97
C GLU A 2 10.78 -11.83 19.55
N GLY A 3 9.50 -11.55 19.46
CA GLY A 3 8.81 -10.87 18.38
C GLY A 3 9.05 -11.32 16.94
N THR A 4 8.79 -12.58 16.60
CA THR A 4 8.64 -12.95 15.20
C THR A 4 7.28 -12.46 14.67
N ILE A 5 7.28 -11.80 13.51
CA ILE A 5 6.05 -11.49 12.78
C ILE A 5 5.45 -12.82 12.29
N PRO A 6 4.22 -13.15 12.67
CA PRO A 6 3.63 -14.43 12.28
C PRO A 6 3.34 -14.48 10.77
N THR A 7 3.44 -15.68 10.20
CA THR A 7 2.92 -15.95 8.86
C THR A 7 1.41 -16.15 8.93
N ARG A 8 0.68 -15.45 8.06
CA ARG A 8 -0.78 -15.50 7.96
C ARG A 8 -1.21 -15.79 6.52
N VAL A 9 -2.50 -15.97 6.31
CA VAL A 9 -3.06 -15.95 4.94
C VAL A 9 -3.24 -14.49 4.55
N THR A 10 -2.62 -14.08 3.45
CA THR A 10 -2.60 -12.71 2.96
C THR A 10 -3.06 -12.66 1.51
N HIS A 11 -3.59 -11.53 1.09
CA HIS A 11 -4.03 -11.31 -0.29
C HIS A 11 -2.85 -11.00 -1.23
N ASN A 12 -1.88 -10.21 -0.74
CA ASN A 12 -0.66 -9.77 -1.42
C ASN A 12 -0.86 -8.87 -2.66
N ASP A 13 -2.08 -8.36 -2.88
CA ASP A 13 -2.41 -7.35 -3.90
C ASP A 13 -3.68 -6.59 -3.46
N THR A 14 -3.60 -5.94 -2.28
CA THR A 14 -4.74 -5.27 -1.63
C THR A 14 -4.98 -3.84 -2.14
N LYS A 15 -4.57 -3.56 -3.36
CA LYS A 15 -4.85 -2.28 -4.01
C LYS A 15 -6.36 -2.02 -4.08
N ILE A 16 -6.76 -0.74 -3.99
CA ILE A 16 -8.18 -0.34 -3.99
C ILE A 16 -8.94 -0.88 -5.21
N ASN A 17 -8.28 -1.07 -6.34
CA ASN A 17 -8.88 -1.57 -7.58
C ASN A 17 -9.38 -3.02 -7.44
N ASN A 18 -8.92 -3.77 -6.43
CA ASN A 18 -9.36 -5.13 -6.14
C ASN A 18 -10.54 -5.17 -5.14
N VAL A 19 -11.11 -4.02 -4.80
CA VAL A 19 -12.32 -3.91 -3.98
C VAL A 19 -13.48 -3.42 -4.84
N MET A 20 -14.54 -4.21 -4.94
CA MET A 20 -15.78 -3.78 -5.59
C MET A 20 -16.65 -2.99 -4.61
N LEU A 21 -17.09 -1.81 -5.03
CA LEU A 21 -17.99 -0.95 -4.27
C LEU A 21 -19.37 -0.95 -4.92
N ASP A 22 -20.41 -0.92 -4.11
CA ASP A 22 -21.77 -0.68 -4.54
C ASP A 22 -21.94 0.79 -4.97
N ARG A 23 -22.49 1.02 -6.16
CA ARG A 23 -22.56 2.36 -6.76
C ARG A 23 -23.51 3.33 -6.06
N GLU A 24 -24.49 2.81 -5.31
CA GLU A 24 -25.51 3.64 -4.68
C GLU A 24 -25.14 3.96 -3.22
N THR A 25 -24.44 3.02 -2.58
CA THR A 25 -24.17 3.09 -1.13
C THR A 25 -22.71 3.31 -0.78
N ASP A 26 -21.80 3.25 -1.77
CA ASP A 26 -20.34 3.31 -1.62
C ASP A 26 -19.78 2.24 -0.64
N LYS A 27 -20.57 1.18 -0.36
CA LYS A 27 -20.13 0.11 0.52
C LYS A 27 -19.33 -0.94 -0.24
N ALA A 28 -18.30 -1.49 0.42
CA ALA A 28 -17.58 -2.63 -0.10
C ALA A 28 -18.52 -3.85 -0.24
N VAL A 29 -18.49 -4.48 -1.40
CA VAL A 29 -19.30 -5.66 -1.75
C VAL A 29 -18.45 -6.93 -1.68
N CYS A 30 -17.28 -6.92 -2.31
CA CYS A 30 -16.36 -8.06 -2.29
C CYS A 30 -14.94 -7.63 -2.67
N VAL A 31 -13.99 -8.49 -2.33
CA VAL A 31 -12.60 -8.44 -2.79
C VAL A 31 -12.45 -9.41 -3.95
N ILE A 32 -11.71 -9.03 -4.98
CA ILE A 32 -11.47 -9.81 -6.20
C ILE A 32 -9.96 -10.01 -6.40
N ASP A 33 -9.58 -10.72 -7.46
CA ASP A 33 -8.17 -10.97 -7.84
C ASP A 33 -7.43 -11.79 -6.77
N LEU A 34 -7.97 -12.98 -6.46
CA LEU A 34 -7.53 -13.83 -5.35
C LEU A 34 -6.39 -14.80 -5.72
N ASP A 35 -5.79 -14.70 -6.91
CA ASP A 35 -4.75 -15.60 -7.38
C ASP A 35 -3.39 -15.40 -6.67
N THR A 36 -3.22 -14.27 -5.97
CA THR A 36 -2.06 -13.98 -5.12
C THR A 36 -2.22 -14.40 -3.66
N VAL A 37 -3.38 -14.95 -3.28
CA VAL A 37 -3.64 -15.37 -1.90
C VAL A 37 -2.72 -16.54 -1.50
N MET A 38 -1.86 -16.30 -0.52
CA MET A 38 -0.89 -17.27 -0.04
C MET A 38 -0.43 -16.96 1.39
N PRO A 39 0.33 -17.86 2.04
CA PRO A 39 0.99 -17.53 3.31
C PRO A 39 1.95 -16.36 3.16
N GLY A 40 1.83 -15.35 4.02
CA GLY A 40 2.64 -14.14 3.97
C GLY A 40 2.55 -13.32 5.25
N SER A 41 2.95 -12.05 5.17
CA SER A 41 2.82 -11.09 6.26
C SER A 41 1.68 -10.12 5.98
N ILE A 42 0.80 -9.91 6.96
CA ILE A 42 -0.26 -8.90 6.86
C ILE A 42 0.26 -7.47 6.66
N LEU A 43 1.54 -7.25 6.93
CA LEU A 43 2.19 -5.97 6.68
C LEU A 43 2.28 -5.66 5.18
N TYR A 44 2.35 -6.67 4.32
CA TYR A 44 2.30 -6.46 2.87
C TYR A 44 0.92 -5.98 2.43
N ASP A 45 -0.15 -6.61 2.93
CA ASP A 45 -1.51 -6.19 2.65
C ASP A 45 -1.77 -4.76 3.13
N PHE A 46 -1.43 -4.47 4.38
CA PHE A 46 -1.59 -3.11 4.92
C PHE A 46 -0.74 -2.07 4.16
N GLY A 47 0.50 -2.41 3.85
CA GLY A 47 1.41 -1.53 3.09
C GLY A 47 0.86 -1.18 1.71
N ASP A 48 0.27 -2.13 1.01
CA ASP A 48 -0.33 -1.92 -0.31
C ASP A 48 -1.62 -1.09 -0.24
N MET A 49 -2.44 -1.27 0.82
CA MET A 49 -3.56 -0.35 1.11
C MET A 49 -3.07 1.08 1.30
N VAL A 50 -2.01 1.31 2.08
CA VAL A 50 -1.44 2.65 2.28
C VAL A 50 -1.00 3.23 0.94
N ARG A 51 -0.23 2.48 0.17
CA ARG A 51 0.28 2.90 -1.14
C ARG A 51 -0.83 3.35 -2.09
N THR A 52 -1.93 2.60 -2.17
CA THR A 52 -2.96 2.82 -3.19
C THR A 52 -4.12 3.70 -2.74
N MET A 53 -4.37 3.81 -1.43
CA MET A 53 -5.53 4.54 -0.90
C MET A 53 -5.18 5.93 -0.37
N THR A 54 -3.91 6.18 -0.04
CA THR A 54 -3.55 7.45 0.63
C THR A 54 -3.13 8.55 -0.32
N SER A 55 -2.59 8.24 -1.50
CA SER A 55 -2.25 9.25 -2.51
C SER A 55 -3.48 9.67 -3.32
N PRO A 56 -3.62 10.95 -3.70
CA PRO A 56 -4.62 11.39 -4.67
C PRO A 56 -4.21 11.12 -6.11
N ALA A 57 -2.92 10.88 -6.36
CA ALA A 57 -2.36 10.69 -7.69
C ALA A 57 -2.65 9.29 -8.25
N ALA A 58 -2.73 9.18 -9.57
CA ALA A 58 -2.68 7.90 -10.27
C ALA A 58 -1.29 7.26 -10.11
N GLU A 59 -1.20 5.94 -10.35
CA GLU A 59 0.06 5.20 -10.21
C GLU A 59 1.15 5.67 -11.21
N ASP A 60 0.73 6.24 -12.33
CA ASP A 60 1.57 6.73 -13.43
C ASP A 60 1.46 8.27 -13.63
N GLU A 61 1.13 9.01 -12.56
CA GLU A 61 1.04 10.48 -12.58
C GLU A 61 2.40 11.09 -12.95
N GLU A 62 2.41 11.96 -13.95
CA GLU A 62 3.62 12.64 -14.42
C GLU A 62 3.92 13.92 -13.61
N ASP A 63 2.89 14.54 -13.04
CA ASP A 63 3.01 15.70 -12.17
C ASP A 63 3.24 15.24 -10.72
N LEU A 64 4.50 15.10 -10.34
CA LEU A 64 4.88 14.55 -9.04
C LEU A 64 4.44 15.41 -7.85
N ASP A 65 4.15 16.70 -8.04
CA ASP A 65 3.61 17.57 -6.99
C ASP A 65 2.22 17.13 -6.51
N LYS A 66 1.52 16.31 -7.31
CA LYS A 66 0.24 15.69 -6.92
C LYS A 66 0.40 14.41 -6.12
N THR A 67 1.61 13.88 -6.02
CA THR A 67 1.89 12.60 -5.38
C THR A 67 2.34 12.82 -3.95
N TYR A 68 1.43 12.60 -3.00
CA TYR A 68 1.71 12.75 -1.56
C TYR A 68 0.76 11.91 -0.71
N LEU A 69 1.21 11.58 0.49
CA LEU A 69 0.37 10.89 1.48
C LEU A 69 -0.60 11.89 2.14
N ARG A 70 -1.89 11.56 2.08
CA ARG A 70 -2.96 12.28 2.80
C ARG A 70 -3.18 11.64 4.17
N MET A 71 -2.76 12.32 5.24
CA MET A 71 -2.87 11.81 6.60
C MET A 71 -4.30 11.42 7.01
N PRO A 72 -5.37 12.18 6.67
CA PRO A 72 -6.74 11.74 6.98
C PRO A 72 -7.14 10.42 6.32
N MET A 73 -6.61 10.14 5.11
CA MET A 73 -6.86 8.85 4.44
C MET A 73 -6.08 7.73 5.11
N PHE A 74 -4.82 7.98 5.50
CA PHE A 74 -4.04 7.03 6.26
C PHE A 74 -4.72 6.68 7.60
N GLU A 75 -5.20 7.67 8.34
CA GLU A 75 -5.94 7.43 9.59
C GLU A 75 -7.21 6.58 9.37
N ALA A 76 -7.95 6.84 8.29
CA ALA A 76 -9.12 6.03 7.95
C ALA A 76 -8.76 4.56 7.64
N VAL A 77 -7.64 4.33 6.91
CA VAL A 77 -7.12 2.99 6.63
C VAL A 77 -6.71 2.30 7.93
N VAL A 78 -5.94 2.97 8.80
CA VAL A 78 -5.49 2.42 10.10
C VAL A 78 -6.70 2.00 10.94
N LYS A 79 -7.67 2.90 11.10
CA LYS A 79 -8.86 2.64 11.90
C LYS A 79 -9.66 1.45 11.37
N GLY A 80 -9.99 1.46 10.08
CA GLY A 80 -10.75 0.38 9.46
C GLY A 80 -10.04 -0.97 9.53
N TYR A 81 -8.73 -0.97 9.32
CA TYR A 81 -7.92 -2.17 9.40
C TYR A 81 -7.84 -2.72 10.82
N LEU A 82 -7.47 -1.90 11.81
CA LEU A 82 -7.34 -2.34 13.20
C LEU A 82 -8.68 -2.78 13.78
N ASP A 83 -9.79 -2.12 13.45
CA ASP A 83 -11.14 -2.58 13.84
C ASP A 83 -11.43 -4.00 13.33
N ALA A 84 -10.97 -4.33 12.12
CA ALA A 84 -11.21 -5.65 11.51
C ALA A 84 -10.31 -6.77 12.05
N VAL A 85 -9.06 -6.44 12.44
CA VAL A 85 -8.05 -7.46 12.79
C VAL A 85 -7.74 -7.53 14.30
N LYS A 86 -8.38 -6.72 15.12
CA LYS A 86 -8.12 -6.57 16.56
C LYS A 86 -8.05 -7.87 17.36
N ASP A 87 -8.79 -8.91 16.93
CA ASP A 87 -8.88 -10.17 17.65
C ASP A 87 -7.64 -11.07 17.46
N PHE A 88 -6.77 -10.75 16.50
CA PHE A 88 -5.63 -11.60 16.19
C PHE A 88 -4.31 -10.88 15.88
N ILE A 89 -4.34 -9.57 15.62
CA ILE A 89 -3.12 -8.81 15.34
C ILE A 89 -2.22 -8.74 16.58
N THR A 90 -0.91 -8.87 16.38
CA THR A 90 0.07 -8.80 17.48
C THR A 90 0.62 -7.37 17.65
N PRO A 91 1.11 -7.02 18.86
CA PRO A 91 1.76 -5.73 19.08
C PRO A 91 2.95 -5.48 18.14
N GLN A 92 3.68 -6.54 17.76
CA GLN A 92 4.78 -6.46 16.82
C GLN A 92 4.32 -6.07 15.41
N GLU A 93 3.19 -6.65 14.96
CA GLU A 93 2.59 -6.28 13.67
C GLU A 93 2.11 -4.82 13.70
N ILE A 94 1.40 -4.40 14.76
CA ILE A 94 0.94 -3.01 14.94
C ILE A 94 2.10 -2.04 14.85
N SER A 95 3.20 -2.30 15.56
CA SER A 95 4.39 -1.43 15.58
C SER A 95 5.05 -1.24 14.21
N LYS A 96 4.72 -2.07 13.22
CA LYS A 96 5.30 -2.03 11.86
C LYS A 96 4.32 -1.53 10.80
N LEU A 97 3.06 -1.24 11.14
CA LEU A 97 2.05 -0.82 10.16
C LEU A 97 2.48 0.43 9.40
N ALA A 98 2.90 1.50 10.09
CA ALA A 98 3.36 2.72 9.43
C ALA A 98 4.55 2.45 8.49
N PHE A 99 5.52 1.67 8.95
CA PHE A 99 6.71 1.30 8.17
C PHE A 99 6.37 0.44 6.95
N SER A 100 5.35 -0.40 7.04
CA SER A 100 4.97 -1.26 5.91
C SER A 100 4.47 -0.46 4.70
N GLY A 101 3.82 0.68 4.92
CA GLY A 101 3.45 1.61 3.85
C GLY A 101 4.67 2.11 3.07
N LEU A 102 5.74 2.50 3.78
CA LEU A 102 7.01 2.89 3.17
C LEU A 102 7.62 1.73 2.38
N LEU A 103 7.73 0.56 3.02
CA LEU A 103 8.42 -0.61 2.47
C LEU A 103 7.76 -1.07 1.15
N ILE A 104 6.45 -1.23 1.14
CA ILE A 104 5.73 -1.74 -0.05
C ILE A 104 5.73 -0.70 -1.18
N THR A 105 5.64 0.58 -0.85
CA THR A 105 5.75 1.65 -1.86
C THR A 105 7.14 1.64 -2.50
N LEU A 106 8.20 1.52 -1.71
CA LEU A 106 9.58 1.43 -2.20
C LEU A 106 9.79 0.17 -3.05
N GLU A 107 9.35 -0.99 -2.56
CA GLU A 107 9.45 -2.27 -3.29
C GLU A 107 8.78 -2.17 -4.65
N THR A 108 7.56 -1.64 -4.69
CA THR A 108 6.80 -1.47 -5.94
C THR A 108 7.52 -0.54 -6.92
N GLY A 109 8.07 0.58 -6.43
CA GLY A 109 8.88 1.48 -7.25
C GLY A 109 10.12 0.82 -7.83
N ILE A 110 10.83 0.00 -7.04
CA ILE A 110 11.98 -0.78 -7.50
C ILE A 110 11.54 -1.81 -8.58
N ARG A 111 10.40 -2.46 -8.42
CA ARG A 111 9.88 -3.41 -9.40
C ARG A 111 9.55 -2.73 -10.73
N PHE A 112 8.93 -1.56 -10.73
CA PHE A 112 8.69 -0.78 -11.95
C PHE A 112 9.99 -0.36 -12.63
N LEU A 113 10.98 0.13 -11.86
CA LEU A 113 12.28 0.48 -12.42
C LEU A 113 13.00 -0.72 -13.01
N THR A 114 12.96 -1.86 -12.32
CA THR A 114 13.58 -3.10 -12.80
C THR A 114 12.96 -3.54 -14.13
N ASP A 115 11.64 -3.49 -14.23
CA ASP A 115 10.95 -3.85 -15.48
C ASP A 115 11.28 -2.89 -16.63
N TYR A 116 11.28 -1.58 -16.36
CA TYR A 116 11.71 -0.59 -17.34
C TYR A 116 13.13 -0.86 -17.87
N LEU A 117 14.08 -1.12 -16.96
CA LEU A 117 15.47 -1.43 -17.34
C LEU A 117 15.62 -2.77 -18.08
N SER A 118 14.67 -3.67 -17.88
CA SER A 118 14.62 -4.97 -18.55
C SER A 118 13.88 -4.93 -19.90
N GLY A 119 13.37 -3.78 -20.30
CA GLY A 119 12.65 -3.57 -21.55
C GLY A 119 11.14 -3.78 -21.48
N ASP A 120 10.52 -3.51 -20.31
CA ASP A 120 9.07 -3.54 -20.09
C ASP A 120 8.44 -4.91 -20.40
N VAL A 121 8.99 -5.97 -19.81
CA VAL A 121 8.60 -7.36 -20.12
C VAL A 121 7.56 -7.95 -19.18
N TYR A 122 7.34 -7.36 -18.01
CA TYR A 122 6.46 -7.88 -16.97
C TYR A 122 5.15 -7.09 -16.85
N PHE A 123 5.23 -5.78 -16.60
CA PHE A 123 4.04 -4.95 -16.45
C PHE A 123 3.52 -4.48 -17.80
N LYS A 124 2.20 -4.52 -17.97
CA LYS A 124 1.58 -3.98 -19.19
C LYS A 124 1.80 -2.47 -19.26
N ILE A 125 2.42 -2.01 -20.34
CA ILE A 125 2.59 -0.60 -20.64
C ILE A 125 1.61 -0.14 -21.75
N HIS A 126 1.29 1.15 -21.73
CA HIS A 126 0.41 1.80 -22.74
C HIS A 126 1.11 2.92 -23.50
N ARG A 127 2.31 3.30 -23.06
CA ARG A 127 3.14 4.35 -23.67
C ARG A 127 4.63 4.11 -23.36
N PRO A 128 5.56 4.70 -24.10
CA PRO A 128 6.98 4.71 -23.73
C PRO A 128 7.17 5.28 -22.30
N GLU A 129 8.18 4.78 -21.59
CA GLU A 129 8.54 5.21 -20.23
C GLU A 129 7.44 5.03 -19.15
N HIS A 130 6.35 4.32 -19.44
CA HIS A 130 5.22 4.16 -18.52
C HIS A 130 5.66 3.59 -17.16
N ASN A 131 6.52 2.56 -17.14
CA ASN A 131 7.03 2.00 -15.88
C ASN A 131 8.06 2.92 -15.20
N LEU A 132 8.76 3.76 -15.96
CA LEU A 132 9.63 4.77 -15.38
C LEU A 132 8.83 5.87 -14.65
N ASP A 133 7.71 6.30 -15.23
CA ASP A 133 6.82 7.26 -14.57
C ASP A 133 6.16 6.66 -13.34
N ARG A 134 5.71 5.39 -13.41
CA ARG A 134 5.24 4.66 -12.23
C ARG A 134 6.31 4.60 -11.13
N CYS A 135 7.56 4.32 -11.48
CA CYS A 135 8.65 4.36 -10.52
C CYS A 135 8.80 5.75 -9.88
N ARG A 136 8.80 6.82 -10.68
CA ARG A 136 8.91 8.20 -10.17
C ARG A 136 7.78 8.54 -9.21
N THR A 137 6.56 8.17 -9.54
CA THR A 137 5.39 8.34 -8.67
C THR A 137 5.57 7.60 -7.35
N GLN A 138 6.02 6.35 -7.37
CA GLN A 138 6.28 5.62 -6.12
C GLN A 138 7.39 6.28 -5.28
N MET A 139 8.47 6.77 -5.90
CA MET A 139 9.55 7.44 -5.16
C MET A 139 9.07 8.76 -4.53
N ALA A 140 8.26 9.55 -5.23
CA ALA A 140 7.65 10.76 -4.66
C ALA A 140 6.74 10.44 -3.46
N LEU A 141 5.97 9.34 -3.55
CA LEU A 141 5.17 8.89 -2.42
C LEU A 141 6.02 8.39 -1.26
N VAL A 142 7.13 7.68 -1.51
CA VAL A 142 8.11 7.30 -0.47
C VAL A 142 8.63 8.52 0.27
N GLU A 143 9.07 9.56 -0.44
CA GLU A 143 9.55 10.80 0.17
C GLU A 143 8.47 11.44 1.07
N SER A 144 7.23 11.48 0.59
CA SER A 144 6.10 12.01 1.37
C SER A 144 5.79 11.17 2.62
N ILE A 145 5.86 9.85 2.53
CA ILE A 145 5.69 8.94 3.66
C ILE A 145 6.82 9.12 4.68
N GLU A 146 8.08 9.20 4.22
CA GLU A 146 9.22 9.42 5.11
C GLU A 146 9.11 10.72 5.89
N ALA A 147 8.72 11.80 5.22
CA ALA A 147 8.54 13.12 5.84
C ALA A 147 7.43 13.13 6.92
N GLN A 148 6.45 12.20 6.84
CA GLN A 148 5.31 12.12 7.75
C GLN A 148 5.38 10.89 8.68
N MET A 149 6.47 10.14 8.69
CA MET A 149 6.58 8.85 9.39
C MET A 149 6.26 8.92 10.88
N ASP A 150 6.72 9.96 11.57
CA ASP A 150 6.47 10.10 13.01
C ASP A 150 4.99 10.41 13.32
N GLU A 151 4.32 11.19 12.45
CA GLU A 151 2.89 11.41 12.55
C GLU A 151 2.10 10.13 12.25
N MET A 152 2.50 9.36 11.24
CA MET A 152 1.90 8.05 10.93
C MET A 152 1.99 7.08 12.10
N LYS A 153 3.15 6.99 12.77
CA LYS A 153 3.31 6.18 13.99
C LYS A 153 2.36 6.64 15.09
N ALA A 154 2.29 7.96 15.33
CA ALA A 154 1.40 8.52 16.33
C ALA A 154 -0.09 8.27 16.00
N VAL A 155 -0.46 8.17 14.72
CA VAL A 155 -1.80 7.73 14.29
C VAL A 155 -2.04 6.28 14.67
N VAL A 156 -1.12 5.37 14.34
CA VAL A 156 -1.25 3.94 14.68
C VAL A 156 -1.36 3.74 16.19
N ASP A 157 -0.57 4.46 16.98
CA ASP A 157 -0.55 4.35 18.46
C ASP A 157 -1.85 4.83 19.14
N ARG A 158 -2.75 5.50 18.42
CA ARG A 158 -4.05 5.97 18.93
C ARG A 158 -5.13 4.89 18.92
N TYR A 159 -4.99 3.87 18.14
CA TYR A 159 -5.96 2.81 17.93
C TYR A 159 -5.48 1.46 18.45
#